data_c497ce1870fee1cd9052e4c295e634ef
#
_entry.id   c497ce1870fee1cd9052e4c295e634ef
#
_cell.length_a   1.000
_cell.length_b   1.000
_cell.length_c   1.000
_cell.angle_alpha   90.00
_cell.angle_beta   90.00
_cell.angle_gamma   90.00
#
_symmetry.space_group_name_H-M   'P 1'
#
loop_
_entity.id
_entity.type
_entity.pdbx_description
1 polymer ?
#
loop_
_entity_poly.entity_id
_entity_poly.type
_entity_poly.pdbx_seq_one_letter_code
_entity_poly.pdbx_strand_id
1 'polypeptide(L)'
;MPLVPRHLRPRCRFATDARELPAKKNSCRDGIEKDFLAWKKKIIAAAIASGFCLALLLPVPAFSAGVKLRDVVMISGARDNQLVGYGLVAGLAGDGDKDQTYTKQTVANLLMRYGINIPASTISAKNIAVVMVTADIPPFVKNGSRIDVTVASMGDAKSLSGGVLLQTPLLGADGKVYAVAQGPMVLGGFSAGEGGAGGATVTKNHPTTAQIVNGALVEREIPTQFVHDHVVELLLRDPSFNSAAAMAAAINEVFTNSARAVDSSTVQVDVPAEAQAAPVDFIARLNLIEVTPDTPARVIINERTGTIVATAAIHISSCAVASGSITINVAQSLDVSQPNSFGGGSTAVTPRTDTKVTEGKSSMVPLQELPTVEKVAAALNALGATPRDMMSIFQAMKQAGALQAELIVH
;
A
#
# COMPACT_ATOMS: atom_id res chain seq x y z
N MET A 1 47.15 27.01 23.37
CA MET A 1 47.42 27.43 24.76
C MET A 1 46.11 27.95 25.35
N PRO A 2 45.41 27.23 26.23
CA PRO A 2 44.23 27.78 26.89
C PRO A 2 44.60 28.54 28.12
N LEU A 3 44.07 29.75 28.23
CA LEU A 3 44.22 30.67 29.35
C LEU A 3 43.65 30.10 30.64
N VAL A 4 44.48 30.02 31.68
CA VAL A 4 44.13 29.60 33.04
C VAL A 4 43.33 30.72 33.73
N PRO A 5 42.13 30.44 34.29
CA PRO A 5 41.34 31.48 34.98
C PRO A 5 42.02 31.95 36.26
N ARG A 6 41.99 33.28 36.47
CA ARG A 6 42.72 34.07 37.49
C ARG A 6 42.34 33.78 38.99
N HIS A 7 41.39 32.93 39.28
CA HIS A 7 40.87 32.70 40.64
C HIS A 7 41.38 31.41 41.33
N LEU A 8 42.41 30.77 40.81
CA LEU A 8 43.06 29.59 41.41
C LEU A 8 44.49 29.91 41.88
N ARG A 9 44.78 31.13 42.38
CA ARG A 9 46.04 31.40 43.07
C ARG A 9 45.82 31.23 44.56
N PRO A 10 46.48 30.27 45.25
CA PRO A 10 46.47 30.20 46.68
C PRO A 10 47.28 31.36 47.25
N ARG A 11 46.66 32.19 48.11
CA ARG A 11 47.32 33.21 48.90
C ARG A 11 48.10 32.51 50.03
N CYS A 12 49.40 32.32 49.87
CA CYS A 12 50.28 32.05 50.96
C CYS A 12 50.60 33.36 51.70
N ARG A 13 50.12 33.56 52.92
CA ARG A 13 50.58 34.59 53.85
C ARG A 13 51.94 34.16 54.39
N PHE A 14 52.99 34.96 54.12
CA PHE A 14 54.27 34.86 54.83
C PHE A 14 54.09 35.47 56.24
N ALA A 15 54.21 34.60 57.26
CA ALA A 15 54.45 35.04 58.62
C ALA A 15 55.96 34.95 58.88
N THR A 16 56.60 36.09 59.09
CA THR A 16 57.96 36.24 59.59
C THR A 16 57.92 35.97 61.10
N ASP A 17 58.34 34.82 61.52
CA ASP A 17 58.96 34.64 62.82
C ASP A 17 59.90 33.44 62.78
N ALA A 18 61.17 33.74 63.14
CA ALA A 18 62.23 32.76 63.17
C ALA A 18 62.29 32.08 64.57
N ARG A 19 61.94 30.79 64.55
CA ARG A 19 62.54 29.75 65.48
C ARG A 19 61.80 28.44 65.33
N GLU A 20 62.62 27.39 65.10
CA GLU A 20 62.26 25.97 65.13
C GLU A 20 61.74 25.33 63.84
N LEU A 21 62.65 24.70 63.10
CA LEU A 21 62.46 23.55 62.26
C LEU A 21 62.24 22.29 63.10
N PRO A 22 61.53 21.19 62.64
CA PRO A 22 61.30 20.75 61.22
C PRO A 22 59.89 20.16 60.97
N ALA A 23 59.66 19.68 59.75
CA ALA A 23 58.62 18.76 59.32
C ALA A 23 57.29 19.33 58.82
N LYS A 24 57.33 20.32 57.87
CA LYS A 24 56.12 20.71 57.15
C LYS A 24 56.28 20.97 55.60
N LYS A 25 57.32 20.40 54.99
CA LYS A 25 57.61 20.64 53.58
C LYS A 25 56.85 19.67 52.63
N ASN A 26 56.29 18.55 53.11
CA ASN A 26 55.65 17.55 52.28
C ASN A 26 54.13 17.78 52.12
N SER A 27 53.48 18.49 53.03
CA SER A 27 52.02 18.69 53.02
C SER A 27 51.50 19.61 51.90
N CYS A 28 52.34 20.57 51.44
CA CYS A 28 51.92 21.47 50.35
C CYS A 28 52.08 20.86 48.95
N ARG A 29 52.99 19.90 48.81
CA ARG A 29 53.25 19.21 47.53
C ARG A 29 52.18 18.17 47.25
N ASP A 30 51.70 17.48 48.22
CA ASP A 30 50.64 16.46 48.11
C ASP A 30 49.25 17.06 47.84
N GLY A 31 49.00 18.29 48.33
CA GLY A 31 47.78 19.04 48.03
C GLY A 31 47.66 19.45 46.54
N ILE A 32 48.76 20.00 46.00
CA ILE A 32 48.80 20.44 44.58
C ILE A 32 48.72 19.26 43.63
N GLU A 33 49.30 18.12 43.96
CA GLU A 33 49.26 16.92 43.12
C GLU A 33 47.86 16.29 43.11
N LYS A 34 47.15 16.27 44.24
CA LYS A 34 45.75 15.82 44.30
C LYS A 34 44.78 16.71 43.54
N ASP A 35 44.94 18.03 43.62
CA ASP A 35 44.10 18.96 42.90
C ASP A 35 44.36 18.92 41.38
N PHE A 36 45.61 18.70 40.96
CA PHE A 36 45.95 18.50 39.55
C PHE A 36 45.41 17.18 38.99
N LEU A 37 45.42 16.09 39.74
CA LEU A 37 44.80 14.83 39.36
C LEU A 37 43.27 14.92 39.32
N ALA A 38 42.65 15.65 40.26
CA ALA A 38 41.20 15.88 40.27
C ALA A 38 40.76 16.75 39.06
N TRP A 39 41.56 17.73 38.68
CA TRP A 39 41.34 18.59 37.52
C TRP A 39 41.45 17.80 36.19
N LYS A 40 42.50 16.93 36.05
CA LYS A 40 42.64 16.03 34.91
C LYS A 40 41.46 15.09 34.75
N LYS A 41 40.97 14.50 35.85
CA LYS A 41 39.78 13.60 35.84
C LYS A 41 38.51 14.34 35.36
N LYS A 42 38.33 15.60 35.79
CA LYS A 42 37.20 16.42 35.35
C LYS A 42 37.25 16.78 33.85
N ILE A 43 38.45 17.07 33.31
CA ILE A 43 38.64 17.35 31.85
C ILE A 43 38.39 16.09 31.05
N ILE A 44 38.89 14.93 31.47
CA ILE A 44 38.66 13.65 30.78
C ILE A 44 37.18 13.29 30.82
N ALA A 45 36.50 13.46 31.94
CA ALA A 45 35.07 13.23 32.09
C ALA A 45 34.24 14.20 31.16
N ALA A 46 34.63 15.46 31.08
CA ALA A 46 33.99 16.46 30.21
C ALA A 46 34.22 16.14 28.71
N ALA A 47 35.42 15.67 28.35
CA ALA A 47 35.73 15.27 26.98
C ALA A 47 34.98 14.00 26.56
N ILE A 48 34.81 13.03 27.48
CA ILE A 48 34.04 11.82 27.23
C ILE A 48 32.54 12.17 27.13
N ALA A 49 32.01 13.02 28.00
CA ALA A 49 30.62 13.49 27.94
C ALA A 49 30.32 14.28 26.65
N SER A 50 31.25 15.13 26.22
CA SER A 50 31.14 15.89 24.96
C SER A 50 31.23 14.97 23.73
N GLY A 51 32.09 13.98 23.73
CA GLY A 51 32.19 12.97 22.67
C GLY A 51 30.95 12.09 22.57
N PHE A 52 30.37 11.72 23.71
CA PHE A 52 29.12 10.93 23.76
C PHE A 52 27.90 11.75 23.28
N CYS A 53 27.85 13.05 23.60
CA CYS A 53 26.79 13.94 23.13
C CYS A 53 26.90 14.23 21.63
N LEU A 54 28.11 14.28 21.07
CA LEU A 54 28.36 14.47 19.64
C LEU A 54 28.03 13.19 18.83
N ALA A 55 28.22 12.01 19.41
CA ALA A 55 27.87 10.73 18.80
C ALA A 55 26.34 10.50 18.71
N LEU A 56 25.55 11.10 19.61
CA LEU A 56 24.08 11.08 19.59
C LEU A 56 23.44 12.01 18.54
N LEU A 57 24.23 12.92 17.95
CA LEU A 57 23.78 13.87 16.92
C LEU A 57 24.02 13.38 15.48
N LEU A 58 24.58 12.18 15.32
CA LEU A 58 24.66 11.58 13.98
C LEU A 58 23.24 11.26 13.50
N PRO A 59 22.82 11.76 12.32
CA PRO A 59 21.52 11.40 11.75
C PRO A 59 21.54 9.88 11.54
N VAL A 60 20.68 9.17 12.26
CA VAL A 60 20.40 7.75 11.97
C VAL A 60 19.78 7.75 10.58
N PRO A 61 20.37 7.06 9.59
CA PRO A 61 19.74 6.92 8.29
C PRO A 61 18.36 6.31 8.53
N ALA A 62 17.30 7.03 8.14
CA ALA A 62 15.95 6.49 8.11
C ALA A 62 15.96 5.37 7.06
N PHE A 63 16.07 4.12 7.50
CA PHE A 63 15.84 2.98 6.64
C PHE A 63 14.39 3.05 6.18
N SER A 64 14.18 3.34 4.91
CA SER A 64 12.91 3.09 4.25
C SER A 64 12.60 1.61 4.50
N ALA A 65 11.44 1.32 5.08
CA ALA A 65 11.03 -0.05 5.31
C ALA A 65 10.94 -0.77 3.95
N GLY A 66 11.85 -1.68 3.70
CA GLY A 66 11.84 -2.51 2.50
C GLY A 66 10.56 -3.35 2.45
N VAL A 67 10.01 -3.49 1.26
CA VAL A 67 8.87 -4.38 1.01
C VAL A 67 9.41 -5.73 0.55
N LYS A 68 8.83 -6.84 1.03
CA LYS A 68 9.27 -8.17 0.60
C LYS A 68 8.94 -8.39 -0.87
N LEU A 69 9.86 -9.05 -1.58
CA LEU A 69 9.73 -9.31 -3.00
C LEU A 69 8.39 -9.98 -3.36
N ARG A 70 7.91 -10.94 -2.55
CA ARG A 70 6.60 -11.61 -2.73
C ARG A 70 5.40 -10.66 -2.82
N ASP A 71 5.50 -9.47 -2.20
CA ASP A 71 4.36 -8.54 -2.11
C ASP A 71 4.28 -7.63 -3.35
N VAL A 72 5.39 -7.49 -4.10
CA VAL A 72 5.52 -6.63 -5.28
C VAL A 72 5.66 -7.38 -6.60
N VAL A 73 5.91 -8.71 -6.55
CA VAL A 73 6.01 -9.53 -7.76
C VAL A 73 5.01 -10.68 -7.77
N MET A 74 4.81 -11.23 -8.95
CA MET A 74 4.14 -12.49 -9.20
C MET A 74 5.09 -13.38 -10.02
N ILE A 75 5.12 -14.67 -9.74
CA ILE A 75 5.91 -15.63 -10.52
C ILE A 75 5.18 -15.91 -11.83
N SER A 76 5.90 -15.83 -12.95
CA SER A 76 5.35 -16.18 -14.27
C SER A 76 4.78 -17.60 -14.24
N GLY A 77 3.60 -17.77 -14.83
CA GLY A 77 2.85 -19.02 -14.79
C GLY A 77 2.00 -19.25 -13.51
N ALA A 78 2.28 -18.55 -12.40
CA ALA A 78 1.52 -18.66 -11.17
C ALA A 78 0.40 -17.61 -11.09
N ARG A 79 -0.58 -17.70 -11.99
CA ARG A 79 -1.75 -16.81 -12.03
C ARG A 79 -3.03 -17.53 -11.63
N ASP A 80 -3.96 -16.78 -11.09
CA ASP A 80 -5.33 -17.27 -10.91
C ASP A 80 -6.00 -17.43 -12.28
N ASN A 81 -6.78 -18.50 -12.42
CA ASN A 81 -7.57 -18.75 -13.64
C ASN A 81 -9.05 -18.67 -13.30
N GLN A 82 -9.80 -18.00 -14.14
CA GLN A 82 -11.22 -17.81 -13.96
C GLN A 82 -12.00 -19.02 -14.51
N LEU A 83 -12.94 -19.51 -13.71
CA LEU A 83 -13.86 -20.57 -14.08
C LEU A 83 -15.28 -20.03 -14.15
N VAL A 84 -16.04 -20.52 -15.09
CA VAL A 84 -17.44 -20.15 -15.27
C VAL A 84 -18.28 -21.42 -15.46
N GLY A 85 -19.48 -21.43 -14.88
CA GLY A 85 -20.42 -22.53 -15.02
C GLY A 85 -21.86 -22.02 -15.12
N TYR A 86 -22.69 -22.82 -15.75
CA TYR A 86 -24.13 -22.61 -15.85
C TYR A 86 -24.81 -23.66 -14.99
N GLY A 87 -25.59 -23.21 -14.02
CA GLY A 87 -26.19 -24.12 -13.04
C GLY A 87 -27.62 -23.80 -12.68
N LEU A 88 -28.18 -24.67 -11.85
CA LEU A 88 -29.52 -24.53 -11.27
C LEU A 88 -29.43 -24.44 -9.75
N VAL A 89 -30.20 -23.56 -9.20
CA VAL A 89 -30.46 -23.45 -7.76
C VAL A 89 -31.88 -23.92 -7.48
N ALA A 90 -32.04 -24.77 -6.50
CA ALA A 90 -33.34 -25.31 -6.07
C ALA A 90 -33.65 -24.92 -4.63
N GLY A 91 -34.94 -24.90 -4.25
CA GLY A 91 -35.35 -24.61 -2.87
C GLY A 91 -35.68 -23.15 -2.58
N LEU A 92 -36.03 -22.33 -3.58
CA LEU A 92 -36.21 -20.88 -3.45
C LEU A 92 -37.60 -20.44 -2.92
N ALA A 93 -38.40 -21.34 -2.42
CA ALA A 93 -39.69 -21.10 -1.73
C ALA A 93 -40.65 -20.15 -2.51
N GLY A 94 -40.60 -20.13 -3.84
CA GLY A 94 -41.44 -19.27 -4.68
C GLY A 94 -40.76 -18.01 -5.24
N ASP A 95 -39.52 -17.72 -4.83
CA ASP A 95 -38.74 -16.59 -5.30
C ASP A 95 -37.84 -16.92 -6.52
N GLY A 96 -37.97 -18.11 -7.08
CA GLY A 96 -37.25 -18.53 -8.27
C GLY A 96 -37.75 -17.88 -9.55
N ASP A 97 -37.26 -18.38 -10.69
CA ASP A 97 -37.67 -17.92 -12.01
C ASP A 97 -39.16 -18.24 -12.24
N LYS A 98 -39.92 -17.29 -12.74
CA LYS A 98 -41.35 -17.47 -12.89
C LYS A 98 -41.69 -18.39 -14.06
N ASP A 99 -41.47 -17.91 -15.27
CA ASP A 99 -41.92 -18.58 -16.50
C ASP A 99 -40.86 -18.58 -17.63
N GLN A 100 -39.59 -18.49 -17.27
CA GLN A 100 -38.52 -18.47 -18.25
C GLN A 100 -38.42 -19.82 -18.98
N THR A 101 -38.54 -19.75 -20.31
CA THR A 101 -38.52 -20.96 -21.16
C THR A 101 -37.21 -21.72 -21.02
N TYR A 102 -36.09 -21.04 -20.92
CA TYR A 102 -34.78 -21.66 -20.76
C TYR A 102 -34.62 -22.37 -19.41
N THR A 103 -35.20 -21.82 -18.30
CA THR A 103 -35.18 -22.48 -16.99
C THR A 103 -35.96 -23.80 -17.04
N LYS A 104 -37.16 -23.78 -17.61
CA LYS A 104 -38.00 -25.00 -17.79
C LYS A 104 -37.28 -26.03 -18.66
N GLN A 105 -36.66 -25.60 -19.75
CA GLN A 105 -35.89 -26.48 -20.64
C GLN A 105 -34.67 -27.09 -19.95
N THR A 106 -33.93 -26.30 -19.15
CA THR A 106 -32.79 -26.81 -18.41
C THR A 106 -33.20 -27.84 -17.37
N VAL A 107 -34.30 -27.60 -16.66
CA VAL A 107 -34.85 -28.58 -15.71
C VAL A 107 -35.31 -29.87 -16.43
N ALA A 108 -35.99 -29.76 -17.59
CA ALA A 108 -36.36 -30.91 -18.41
C ALA A 108 -35.15 -31.73 -18.84
N ASN A 109 -34.08 -31.05 -19.29
CA ASN A 109 -32.82 -31.68 -19.68
C ASN A 109 -32.13 -32.38 -18.49
N LEU A 110 -32.16 -31.75 -17.29
CA LEU A 110 -31.65 -32.37 -16.08
C LEU A 110 -32.41 -33.63 -15.68
N LEU A 111 -33.75 -33.57 -15.71
CA LEU A 111 -34.61 -34.73 -15.41
C LEU A 111 -34.42 -35.86 -16.40
N MET A 112 -34.24 -35.52 -17.68
CA MET A 112 -33.97 -36.51 -18.75
C MET A 112 -32.65 -37.28 -18.48
N ARG A 113 -31.61 -36.62 -17.90
CA ARG A 113 -30.38 -37.30 -17.47
C ARG A 113 -30.62 -38.36 -16.39
N TYR A 114 -31.67 -38.19 -15.58
CA TYR A 114 -32.07 -39.15 -14.56
C TYR A 114 -33.14 -40.16 -15.06
N GLY A 115 -33.38 -40.19 -16.39
CA GLY A 115 -34.35 -41.11 -16.99
C GLY A 115 -35.81 -40.65 -16.92
N ILE A 116 -36.07 -39.44 -16.48
CA ILE A 116 -37.41 -38.85 -16.36
C ILE A 116 -37.66 -37.94 -17.57
N ASN A 117 -38.54 -38.33 -18.48
CA ASN A 117 -38.87 -37.55 -19.66
C ASN A 117 -40.19 -36.78 -19.46
N ILE A 118 -40.11 -35.50 -19.21
CA ILE A 118 -41.24 -34.58 -19.01
C ILE A 118 -41.13 -33.41 -19.97
N PRO A 119 -42.21 -32.99 -20.67
CA PRO A 119 -42.20 -31.80 -21.51
C PRO A 119 -41.93 -30.55 -20.68
N ALA A 120 -41.08 -29.64 -21.18
CA ALA A 120 -40.72 -28.39 -20.51
C ALA A 120 -41.94 -27.50 -20.18
N SER A 121 -43.01 -27.60 -20.97
CA SER A 121 -44.27 -26.86 -20.76
C SER A 121 -45.02 -27.22 -19.48
N THR A 122 -44.82 -28.43 -18.93
CA THR A 122 -45.47 -28.88 -17.72
C THR A 122 -44.69 -28.58 -16.45
N ILE A 123 -43.47 -28.06 -16.57
CA ILE A 123 -42.60 -27.78 -15.43
C ILE A 123 -42.89 -26.38 -14.87
N SER A 124 -43.05 -26.29 -13.54
CA SER A 124 -43.11 -25.03 -12.83
C SER A 124 -41.74 -24.70 -12.23
N ALA A 125 -41.20 -23.53 -12.54
CA ALA A 125 -39.86 -23.11 -12.13
C ALA A 125 -39.85 -22.18 -10.90
N LYS A 126 -40.99 -21.99 -10.21
CA LYS A 126 -41.10 -21.03 -9.08
C LYS A 126 -40.10 -21.24 -7.95
N ASN A 127 -39.65 -22.49 -7.73
CA ASN A 127 -38.70 -22.83 -6.69
C ASN A 127 -37.28 -23.08 -7.22
N ILE A 128 -37.06 -22.78 -8.49
CA ILE A 128 -35.80 -23.04 -9.18
C ILE A 128 -35.37 -21.77 -9.90
N ALA A 129 -34.10 -21.49 -9.91
CA ALA A 129 -33.51 -20.39 -10.71
C ALA A 129 -32.30 -20.89 -11.48
N VAL A 130 -32.15 -20.35 -12.68
CA VAL A 130 -30.93 -20.48 -13.47
C VAL A 130 -29.91 -19.49 -12.99
N VAL A 131 -28.70 -19.97 -12.80
CA VAL A 131 -27.61 -19.14 -12.26
C VAL A 131 -26.33 -19.28 -13.10
N MET A 132 -25.58 -18.19 -13.14
CA MET A 132 -24.18 -18.19 -13.51
C MET A 132 -23.34 -18.41 -12.25
N VAL A 133 -22.38 -19.27 -12.36
CA VAL A 133 -21.48 -19.66 -11.27
C VAL A 133 -20.06 -19.30 -11.69
N THR A 134 -19.38 -18.51 -10.88
CA THR A 134 -18.00 -18.10 -11.13
C THR A 134 -17.10 -18.50 -9.96
N ALA A 135 -15.88 -18.86 -10.25
CA ALA A 135 -14.85 -19.16 -9.26
C ALA A 135 -13.48 -18.82 -9.82
N ASP A 136 -12.58 -18.43 -8.94
CA ASP A 136 -11.16 -18.27 -9.27
C ASP A 136 -10.41 -19.48 -8.73
N ILE A 137 -9.68 -20.17 -9.60
CA ILE A 137 -8.83 -21.29 -9.23
C ILE A 137 -7.38 -20.77 -9.06
N PRO A 138 -6.85 -20.76 -7.81
CA PRO A 138 -5.49 -20.33 -7.56
C PRO A 138 -4.46 -21.23 -8.26
N PRO A 139 -3.25 -20.75 -8.54
CA PRO A 139 -2.17 -21.56 -9.05
C PRO A 139 -1.79 -22.66 -8.04
N PHE A 140 -1.26 -23.77 -8.52
CA PHE A 140 -0.77 -24.90 -7.73
C PHE A 140 -1.84 -25.65 -6.91
N VAL A 141 -3.11 -25.34 -7.08
CA VAL A 141 -4.19 -26.09 -6.43
C VAL A 141 -4.21 -27.52 -6.94
N LYS A 142 -4.31 -28.46 -5.99
CA LYS A 142 -4.34 -29.89 -6.28
C LYS A 142 -5.75 -30.42 -6.43
N ASN A 143 -5.89 -31.50 -7.19
CA ASN A 143 -7.12 -32.26 -7.26
C ASN A 143 -7.63 -32.63 -5.85
N GLY A 144 -8.94 -32.48 -5.62
CA GLY A 144 -9.56 -32.63 -4.31
C GLY A 144 -9.58 -31.41 -3.41
N SER A 145 -8.90 -30.32 -3.78
CA SER A 145 -8.97 -29.05 -3.07
C SER A 145 -10.34 -28.38 -3.26
N ARG A 146 -10.73 -27.54 -2.30
CA ARG A 146 -11.97 -26.78 -2.38
C ARG A 146 -11.70 -25.30 -2.58
N ILE A 147 -12.53 -24.68 -3.41
CA ILE A 147 -12.47 -23.24 -3.73
C ILE A 147 -13.84 -22.59 -3.49
N ASP A 148 -13.82 -21.29 -3.25
CA ASP A 148 -15.02 -20.49 -3.07
C ASP A 148 -15.70 -20.23 -4.42
N VAL A 149 -17.02 -20.09 -4.37
CA VAL A 149 -17.84 -19.91 -5.54
C VAL A 149 -18.80 -18.74 -5.35
N THR A 150 -18.92 -17.92 -6.37
CA THR A 150 -19.93 -16.87 -6.46
C THR A 150 -21.03 -17.29 -7.43
N VAL A 151 -22.28 -17.14 -7.00
CA VAL A 151 -23.47 -17.53 -7.75
C VAL A 151 -24.33 -16.29 -8.00
N ALA A 152 -24.68 -16.03 -9.25
CA ALA A 152 -25.55 -14.91 -9.63
C ALA A 152 -26.73 -15.41 -10.47
N SER A 153 -27.94 -14.95 -10.16
CA SER A 153 -29.13 -15.26 -10.94
C SER A 153 -29.05 -14.68 -12.35
N MET A 154 -29.37 -15.47 -13.35
CA MET A 154 -29.48 -15.05 -14.75
C MET A 154 -30.93 -14.77 -15.17
N GLY A 155 -31.89 -15.25 -14.39
CA GLY A 155 -33.29 -15.14 -14.68
C GLY A 155 -33.98 -13.98 -13.96
N ASP A 156 -35.27 -14.14 -13.72
CA ASP A 156 -36.13 -13.21 -13.00
C ASP A 156 -36.40 -13.61 -11.56
N ALA A 157 -35.52 -14.45 -10.97
CA ALA A 157 -35.58 -14.84 -9.58
C ALA A 157 -35.45 -13.60 -8.68
N LYS A 158 -36.35 -13.49 -7.69
CA LYS A 158 -36.38 -12.37 -6.78
C LYS A 158 -35.31 -12.49 -5.69
N SER A 159 -35.01 -13.70 -5.27
CA SER A 159 -34.04 -14.00 -4.23
C SER A 159 -33.50 -15.41 -4.38
N LEU A 160 -32.21 -15.59 -4.06
CA LEU A 160 -31.56 -16.87 -3.97
C LEU A 160 -31.51 -17.42 -2.53
N SER A 161 -32.23 -16.76 -1.60
CA SER A 161 -32.20 -17.10 -0.18
C SER A 161 -32.70 -18.53 0.09
N GLY A 162 -31.95 -19.26 0.90
CA GLY A 162 -32.31 -20.65 1.28
C GLY A 162 -32.11 -21.67 0.18
N GLY A 163 -31.68 -21.27 -1.00
CA GLY A 163 -31.45 -22.15 -2.12
C GLY A 163 -30.17 -22.97 -1.99
N VAL A 164 -30.17 -24.09 -2.70
CA VAL A 164 -29.03 -25.01 -2.84
C VAL A 164 -28.65 -25.10 -4.30
N LEU A 165 -27.37 -24.83 -4.59
CA LEU A 165 -26.80 -25.01 -5.92
C LEU A 165 -26.68 -26.50 -6.22
N LEU A 166 -27.29 -26.93 -7.31
CA LEU A 166 -27.14 -28.29 -7.82
C LEU A 166 -25.77 -28.46 -8.47
N GLN A 167 -25.35 -29.70 -8.61
CA GLN A 167 -24.03 -30.02 -9.20
C GLN A 167 -23.82 -29.32 -10.54
N THR A 168 -22.85 -28.43 -10.57
CA THR A 168 -22.56 -27.52 -11.68
C THR A 168 -21.10 -27.65 -12.08
N PRO A 169 -20.79 -28.08 -13.31
CA PRO A 169 -19.42 -28.08 -13.81
C PRO A 169 -18.94 -26.62 -14.05
N LEU A 170 -17.73 -26.32 -13.62
CA LEU A 170 -17.05 -25.05 -13.87
C LEU A 170 -15.99 -25.26 -14.94
N LEU A 171 -16.12 -24.49 -16.01
CA LEU A 171 -15.26 -24.58 -17.19
C LEU A 171 -14.24 -23.45 -17.20
N GLY A 172 -13.03 -23.76 -17.63
CA GLY A 172 -12.01 -22.78 -17.96
C GLY A 172 -12.23 -22.19 -19.36
N ALA A 173 -11.38 -21.22 -19.74
CA ALA A 173 -11.42 -20.58 -21.04
C ALA A 173 -11.19 -21.55 -22.23
N ASP A 174 -10.58 -22.71 -21.96
CA ASP A 174 -10.36 -23.80 -22.95
C ASP A 174 -11.57 -24.73 -23.10
N GLY A 175 -12.68 -24.45 -22.42
CA GLY A 175 -13.90 -25.26 -22.44
C GLY A 175 -13.83 -26.58 -21.67
N LYS A 176 -12.77 -26.83 -20.91
CA LYS A 176 -12.65 -28.03 -20.09
C LYS A 176 -13.14 -27.78 -18.69
N VAL A 177 -13.69 -28.82 -18.06
CA VAL A 177 -14.13 -28.79 -16.67
C VAL A 177 -12.90 -28.93 -15.76
N TYR A 178 -12.74 -27.96 -14.85
CA TYR A 178 -11.68 -27.93 -13.84
C TYR A 178 -12.19 -28.13 -12.43
N ALA A 179 -13.42 -27.70 -12.15
CA ALA A 179 -14.02 -27.90 -10.83
C ALA A 179 -15.52 -28.20 -10.95
N VAL A 180 -16.11 -28.73 -9.90
CA VAL A 180 -17.54 -28.98 -9.81
C VAL A 180 -18.07 -28.30 -8.55
N ALA A 181 -19.03 -27.38 -8.73
CA ALA A 181 -19.65 -26.63 -7.66
C ALA A 181 -20.96 -27.23 -7.20
N GLN A 182 -21.19 -27.24 -5.87
CA GLN A 182 -22.43 -27.71 -5.25
C GLN A 182 -22.50 -27.21 -3.81
N GLY A 183 -23.68 -26.88 -3.31
CA GLY A 183 -23.85 -26.60 -1.89
C GLY A 183 -24.90 -25.56 -1.54
N PRO A 184 -25.17 -25.40 -0.26
CA PRO A 184 -26.08 -24.36 0.25
C PRO A 184 -25.45 -22.96 0.07
N MET A 185 -26.28 -21.99 -0.30
CA MET A 185 -25.85 -20.64 -0.58
C MET A 185 -25.94 -19.75 0.66
N VAL A 186 -24.95 -18.87 0.83
CA VAL A 186 -24.94 -17.82 1.85
C VAL A 186 -25.11 -16.47 1.14
N LEU A 187 -26.16 -15.73 1.50
CA LEU A 187 -26.43 -14.40 0.96
C LEU A 187 -25.95 -13.32 1.92
N GLY A 188 -25.37 -12.26 1.35
CA GLY A 188 -25.05 -11.03 2.07
C GLY A 188 -26.21 -10.04 2.20
N GLY A 189 -27.41 -10.39 1.71
CA GLY A 189 -28.58 -9.54 1.69
C GLY A 189 -29.89 -10.29 1.92
N PHE A 190 -30.96 -9.56 2.22
CA PHE A 190 -32.31 -10.11 2.32
C PHE A 190 -33.33 -9.21 1.62
N SER A 191 -34.39 -9.81 1.11
CA SER A 191 -35.58 -9.12 0.63
C SER A 191 -36.73 -9.54 1.56
N ALA A 192 -37.38 -8.58 2.19
CA ALA A 192 -38.55 -8.81 3.03
C ALA A 192 -39.69 -7.90 2.60
N GLY A 193 -40.87 -8.45 2.38
CA GLY A 193 -42.09 -7.72 2.05
C GLY A 193 -43.18 -8.66 1.56
N GLU A 194 -44.44 -8.47 1.99
CA GLU A 194 -45.59 -9.15 1.42
C GLU A 194 -45.96 -8.51 0.08
N GLY A 195 -45.93 -9.27 -0.98
CA GLY A 195 -46.35 -8.87 -2.33
C GLY A 195 -47.88 -8.81 -2.45
N GLY A 196 -48.52 -7.86 -1.76
CA GLY A 196 -49.92 -7.51 -1.94
C GLY A 196 -50.08 -6.10 -2.52
N ALA A 197 -51.21 -5.80 -3.12
CA ALA A 197 -51.51 -4.45 -3.61
C ALA A 197 -51.42 -3.43 -2.47
N GLY A 198 -50.28 -2.70 -2.35
CA GLY A 198 -50.00 -1.74 -1.30
C GLY A 198 -48.94 -2.14 -0.28
N GLY A 199 -48.33 -3.33 -0.40
CA GLY A 199 -47.23 -3.79 0.47
C GLY A 199 -45.89 -3.15 0.15
N ALA A 200 -45.19 -2.59 1.16
CA ALA A 200 -43.84 -2.08 1.01
C ALA A 200 -42.83 -3.23 1.00
N THR A 201 -42.05 -3.36 -0.06
CA THR A 201 -40.94 -4.31 -0.13
C THR A 201 -39.66 -3.60 0.30
N VAL A 202 -39.01 -4.11 1.34
CA VAL A 202 -37.69 -3.63 1.78
C VAL A 202 -36.65 -4.60 1.27
N THR A 203 -35.83 -4.15 0.33
CA THR A 203 -34.68 -4.92 -0.18
C THR A 203 -33.41 -4.30 0.38
N LYS A 204 -32.60 -5.10 1.06
CA LYS A 204 -31.30 -4.67 1.57
C LYS A 204 -30.22 -5.56 0.92
N ASN A 205 -29.24 -4.91 0.27
CA ASN A 205 -28.20 -5.55 -0.53
C ASN A 205 -28.75 -6.30 -1.77
N HIS A 206 -27.94 -7.14 -2.40
CA HIS A 206 -28.29 -7.87 -3.62
C HIS A 206 -28.76 -9.30 -3.28
N PRO A 207 -30.07 -9.57 -3.24
CA PRO A 207 -30.60 -10.90 -2.89
C PRO A 207 -30.44 -11.92 -4.03
N THR A 208 -30.01 -11.47 -5.23
CA THR A 208 -29.83 -12.31 -6.43
C THR A 208 -28.39 -12.79 -6.61
N THR A 209 -27.48 -12.43 -5.67
CA THR A 209 -26.08 -12.90 -5.66
C THR A 209 -25.79 -13.58 -4.33
N ALA A 210 -25.12 -14.71 -4.38
CA ALA A 210 -24.76 -15.51 -3.20
C ALA A 210 -23.33 -16.04 -3.31
N GLN A 211 -22.76 -16.41 -2.18
CA GLN A 211 -21.49 -17.12 -2.10
C GLN A 211 -21.67 -18.51 -1.50
N ILE A 212 -20.84 -19.45 -1.94
CA ILE A 212 -20.70 -20.77 -1.35
C ILE A 212 -19.24 -20.95 -0.97
N VAL A 213 -18.95 -20.83 0.33
CA VAL A 213 -17.59 -21.02 0.85
C VAL A 213 -17.20 -22.47 0.70
N ASN A 214 -16.03 -22.74 0.11
CA ASN A 214 -15.57 -24.10 -0.23
C ASN A 214 -16.59 -24.88 -1.08
N GLY A 215 -17.32 -24.17 -1.94
CA GLY A 215 -18.45 -24.70 -2.69
C GLY A 215 -18.09 -25.51 -3.92
N ALA A 216 -16.89 -25.38 -4.45
CA ALA A 216 -16.44 -26.18 -5.58
C ALA A 216 -15.27 -27.08 -5.23
N LEU A 217 -15.32 -28.30 -5.74
CA LEU A 217 -14.27 -29.30 -5.66
C LEU A 217 -13.46 -29.25 -6.96
N VAL A 218 -12.15 -29.09 -6.85
CA VAL A 218 -11.24 -29.13 -8.00
C VAL A 218 -11.07 -30.58 -8.47
N GLU A 219 -11.43 -30.83 -9.72
CA GLU A 219 -11.36 -32.15 -10.36
C GLU A 219 -10.13 -32.29 -11.27
N ARG A 220 -9.59 -31.18 -11.73
CA ARG A 220 -8.44 -31.16 -12.62
C ARG A 220 -7.47 -30.05 -12.23
N GLU A 221 -6.20 -30.40 -12.12
CA GLU A 221 -5.14 -29.42 -11.91
C GLU A 221 -4.86 -28.60 -13.17
N ILE A 222 -4.48 -27.34 -12.99
CA ILE A 222 -3.96 -26.52 -14.08
C ILE A 222 -2.43 -26.72 -14.09
N PRO A 223 -1.87 -27.23 -15.21
CA PRO A 223 -0.43 -27.40 -15.30
C PRO A 223 0.25 -26.05 -15.19
N THR A 224 1.00 -25.83 -14.12
CA THR A 224 1.74 -24.61 -13.87
C THR A 224 3.21 -24.94 -13.78
N GLN A 225 4.00 -24.42 -14.73
CA GLN A 225 5.45 -24.47 -14.69
C GLN A 225 5.95 -23.10 -14.27
N PHE A 226 6.71 -23.04 -13.21
CA PHE A 226 7.26 -21.80 -12.64
C PHE A 226 8.78 -21.70 -12.83
N VAL A 227 9.41 -22.74 -13.34
CA VAL A 227 10.82 -22.76 -13.75
C VAL A 227 10.87 -23.25 -15.19
N HIS A 228 11.41 -22.44 -16.09
CA HIS A 228 11.66 -22.78 -17.47
C HIS A 228 13.17 -22.69 -17.73
N ASP A 229 13.79 -23.76 -18.20
CA ASP A 229 15.22 -23.81 -18.54
C ASP A 229 16.13 -23.26 -17.42
N HIS A 230 15.82 -23.63 -16.17
CA HIS A 230 16.50 -23.15 -14.96
C HIS A 230 16.32 -21.66 -14.66
N VAL A 231 15.37 -20.99 -15.29
CA VAL A 231 15.05 -19.56 -15.07
C VAL A 231 13.68 -19.45 -14.43
N VAL A 232 13.58 -18.59 -13.42
CA VAL A 232 12.33 -18.13 -12.84
C VAL A 232 12.08 -16.72 -13.32
N GLU A 233 10.91 -16.48 -13.90
CA GLU A 233 10.50 -15.14 -14.31
C GLU A 233 9.62 -14.52 -13.24
N LEU A 234 10.01 -13.35 -12.76
CA LEU A 234 9.27 -12.53 -11.82
C LEU A 234 8.59 -11.39 -12.57
N LEU A 235 7.28 -11.31 -12.44
CA LEU A 235 6.47 -10.26 -13.04
C LEU A 235 6.13 -9.22 -11.98
N LEU A 236 6.48 -7.96 -12.23
CA LEU A 236 6.16 -6.85 -11.34
C LEU A 236 4.66 -6.57 -11.41
N ARG A 237 4.03 -6.36 -10.24
CA ARG A 237 2.61 -5.95 -10.17
C ARG A 237 2.40 -4.54 -10.71
N ASP A 238 3.33 -3.63 -10.38
CA ASP A 238 3.39 -2.26 -10.90
C ASP A 238 4.64 -2.11 -11.78
N PRO A 239 4.50 -2.11 -13.12
CA PRO A 239 5.64 -2.03 -14.04
C PRO A 239 6.41 -0.72 -13.91
N SER A 240 7.72 -0.79 -13.61
CA SER A 240 8.63 0.36 -13.53
C SER A 240 10.06 -0.10 -13.80
N PHE A 241 10.77 0.60 -14.69
CA PHE A 241 12.17 0.31 -14.99
C PHE A 241 13.06 0.44 -13.74
N ASN A 242 12.80 1.45 -12.91
CA ASN A 242 13.56 1.68 -11.68
C ASN A 242 13.32 0.54 -10.68
N SER A 243 12.06 0.12 -10.49
CA SER A 243 11.72 -1.00 -9.62
C SER A 243 12.33 -2.31 -10.11
N ALA A 244 12.27 -2.60 -11.41
CA ALA A 244 12.87 -3.79 -11.99
C ALA A 244 14.40 -3.83 -11.79
N ALA A 245 15.08 -2.70 -12.01
CA ALA A 245 16.52 -2.58 -11.79
C ALA A 245 16.89 -2.74 -10.30
N ALA A 246 16.13 -2.09 -9.39
CA ALA A 246 16.34 -2.20 -7.94
C ALA A 246 16.12 -3.64 -7.44
N MET A 247 15.11 -4.33 -7.96
CA MET A 247 14.84 -5.74 -7.64
C MET A 247 15.98 -6.65 -8.12
N ALA A 248 16.45 -6.49 -9.38
CA ALA A 248 17.57 -7.26 -9.89
C ALA A 248 18.83 -7.03 -9.05
N ALA A 249 19.10 -5.78 -8.63
CA ALA A 249 20.23 -5.46 -7.76
C ALA A 249 20.11 -6.15 -6.39
N ALA A 250 18.93 -6.04 -5.73
CA ALA A 250 18.70 -6.66 -4.42
C ALA A 250 18.80 -8.20 -4.47
N ILE A 251 18.32 -8.82 -5.54
CA ILE A 251 18.46 -10.27 -5.73
C ILE A 251 19.94 -10.63 -5.92
N ASN A 252 20.69 -9.85 -6.70
CA ASN A 252 22.10 -10.09 -6.95
C ASN A 252 23.01 -9.88 -5.73
N GLU A 253 22.58 -9.12 -4.72
CA GLU A 253 23.26 -9.04 -3.43
C GLU A 253 23.19 -10.35 -2.65
N VAL A 254 22.08 -11.09 -2.76
CA VAL A 254 21.87 -12.37 -2.06
C VAL A 254 22.34 -13.56 -2.92
N PHE A 255 22.02 -13.52 -4.22
CA PHE A 255 22.36 -14.56 -5.20
C PHE A 255 23.23 -13.93 -6.29
N THR A 256 24.53 -14.04 -6.18
CA THR A 256 25.50 -13.37 -7.04
C THR A 256 25.23 -13.62 -8.54
N ASN A 257 25.04 -12.56 -9.32
CA ASN A 257 24.83 -12.58 -10.77
C ASN A 257 23.69 -13.51 -11.25
N SER A 258 22.67 -13.72 -10.43
CA SER A 258 21.54 -14.60 -10.77
C SER A 258 20.35 -13.85 -11.37
N ALA A 259 20.25 -12.53 -11.22
CA ALA A 259 19.08 -11.77 -11.65
C ALA A 259 19.43 -10.71 -12.70
N ARG A 260 18.53 -10.54 -13.67
CA ARG A 260 18.57 -9.46 -14.66
C ARG A 260 17.17 -8.91 -14.95
N ALA A 261 17.04 -7.60 -15.00
CA ALA A 261 15.84 -6.96 -15.52
C ALA A 261 15.82 -7.06 -17.04
N VAL A 262 14.76 -7.60 -17.61
CA VAL A 262 14.54 -7.72 -19.06
C VAL A 262 13.79 -6.51 -19.59
N ASP A 263 12.75 -6.12 -18.88
CA ASP A 263 11.92 -4.96 -19.17
C ASP A 263 11.37 -4.33 -17.87
N SER A 264 10.44 -3.38 -17.98
CA SER A 264 9.84 -2.69 -16.83
C SER A 264 8.95 -3.59 -15.96
N SER A 265 8.52 -4.74 -16.49
CA SER A 265 7.59 -5.66 -15.83
C SER A 265 8.22 -7.00 -15.47
N THR A 266 9.37 -7.35 -16.08
CA THR A 266 9.94 -8.70 -16.02
C THR A 266 11.37 -8.70 -15.50
N VAL A 267 11.60 -9.46 -14.45
CA VAL A 267 12.94 -9.77 -13.93
C VAL A 267 13.16 -11.28 -14.04
N GLN A 268 14.17 -11.70 -14.81
CA GLN A 268 14.58 -13.08 -14.92
C GLN A 268 15.62 -13.41 -13.85
N VAL A 269 15.45 -14.57 -13.21
CA VAL A 269 16.32 -15.06 -12.15
C VAL A 269 16.79 -16.46 -12.49
N ASP A 270 18.07 -16.62 -12.71
CA ASP A 270 18.71 -17.92 -12.96
C ASP A 270 18.76 -18.72 -11.65
N VAL A 271 18.27 -19.96 -11.68
CA VAL A 271 18.32 -20.86 -10.52
C VAL A 271 19.73 -21.43 -10.39
N PRO A 272 20.47 -21.13 -9.31
CA PRO A 272 21.82 -21.66 -9.12
C PRO A 272 21.85 -23.18 -9.16
N ALA A 273 22.92 -23.76 -9.66
CA ALA A 273 23.05 -25.23 -9.82
C ALA A 273 22.78 -26.01 -8.52
N GLU A 274 23.13 -25.41 -7.38
CA GLU A 274 22.90 -25.99 -6.05
C GLU A 274 21.41 -26.01 -5.66
N ALA A 275 20.62 -25.07 -6.20
CA ALA A 275 19.19 -24.91 -5.89
C ALA A 275 18.28 -25.61 -6.91
N GLN A 276 18.80 -26.14 -8.01
CA GLN A 276 18.01 -26.81 -9.05
C GLN A 276 17.30 -28.08 -8.54
N ALA A 277 17.88 -28.75 -7.54
CA ALA A 277 17.28 -29.92 -6.90
C ALA A 277 16.08 -29.57 -5.98
N ALA A 278 16.03 -28.32 -5.49
CA ALA A 278 14.98 -27.83 -4.58
C ALA A 278 14.50 -26.42 -4.97
N PRO A 279 13.82 -26.25 -6.11
CA PRO A 279 13.43 -24.95 -6.63
C PRO A 279 12.42 -24.23 -5.72
N VAL A 280 11.63 -24.96 -4.96
CA VAL A 280 10.67 -24.39 -3.99
C VAL A 280 11.38 -23.65 -2.85
N ASP A 281 12.45 -24.23 -2.31
CA ASP A 281 13.25 -23.60 -1.26
C ASP A 281 13.98 -22.34 -1.78
N PHE A 282 14.44 -22.38 -3.02
CA PHE A 282 15.01 -21.22 -3.67
C PHE A 282 14.00 -20.08 -3.79
N ILE A 283 12.78 -20.35 -4.28
CA ILE A 283 11.71 -19.36 -4.40
C ILE A 283 11.29 -18.85 -3.02
N ALA A 284 11.23 -19.70 -2.01
CA ALA A 284 10.91 -19.29 -0.64
C ALA A 284 11.93 -18.28 -0.10
N ARG A 285 13.23 -18.50 -0.34
CA ARG A 285 14.30 -17.56 0.02
C ARG A 285 14.23 -16.27 -0.81
N LEU A 286 13.98 -16.39 -2.10
CA LEU A 286 13.81 -15.26 -3.02
C LEU A 286 12.68 -14.33 -2.55
N ASN A 287 11.55 -14.89 -2.16
CA ASN A 287 10.37 -14.15 -1.68
C ASN A 287 10.59 -13.35 -0.37
N LEU A 288 11.65 -13.67 0.38
CA LEU A 288 12.00 -12.99 1.63
C LEU A 288 12.92 -11.79 1.44
N ILE A 289 13.49 -11.60 0.24
CA ILE A 289 14.37 -10.47 -0.07
C ILE A 289 13.59 -9.17 0.06
N GLU A 290 14.17 -8.19 0.72
CA GLU A 290 13.61 -6.86 0.88
C GLU A 290 14.08 -5.96 -0.27
N VAL A 291 13.12 -5.28 -0.88
CA VAL A 291 13.34 -4.36 -2.00
C VAL A 291 12.64 -3.05 -1.72
N THR A 292 13.20 -1.95 -2.18
CA THR A 292 12.57 -0.63 -2.16
C THR A 292 12.04 -0.34 -3.57
N PRO A 293 10.74 -0.60 -3.85
CA PRO A 293 10.16 -0.31 -5.15
C PRO A 293 10.04 1.20 -5.35
N ASP A 294 10.20 1.64 -6.59
CA ASP A 294 9.91 3.02 -6.98
C ASP A 294 8.40 3.24 -6.98
N THR A 295 7.95 4.15 -6.14
CA THR A 295 6.52 4.46 -6.02
C THR A 295 6.23 5.72 -6.83
N PRO A 296 5.43 5.64 -7.90
CA PRO A 296 5.08 6.82 -8.68
C PRO A 296 4.30 7.84 -7.83
N ALA A 297 4.58 9.11 -8.08
CA ALA A 297 3.89 10.20 -7.42
C ALA A 297 2.43 10.22 -7.90
N ARG A 298 1.48 9.87 -7.01
CA ARG A 298 0.04 9.82 -7.29
C ARG A 298 -0.75 10.66 -6.29
N VAL A 299 -1.76 11.36 -6.80
CA VAL A 299 -2.76 12.06 -6.00
C VAL A 299 -4.11 11.43 -6.31
N ILE A 300 -4.72 10.84 -5.30
CA ILE A 300 -6.03 10.21 -5.40
C ILE A 300 -7.05 11.11 -4.70
N ILE A 301 -8.09 11.49 -5.42
CA ILE A 301 -9.18 12.35 -4.90
C ILE A 301 -10.50 11.58 -4.99
N ASN A 302 -11.18 11.44 -3.87
CA ASN A 302 -12.54 10.92 -3.84
C ASN A 302 -13.53 12.09 -3.81
N GLU A 303 -14.30 12.27 -4.90
CA GLU A 303 -15.24 13.38 -5.03
C GLU A 303 -16.38 13.30 -3.99
N ARG A 304 -16.82 12.09 -3.67
CA ARG A 304 -17.96 11.87 -2.76
C ARG A 304 -17.63 12.15 -1.30
N THR A 305 -16.41 11.79 -0.87
CA THR A 305 -15.98 11.94 0.53
C THR A 305 -15.11 13.17 0.77
N GLY A 306 -14.57 13.78 -0.29
CA GLY A 306 -13.61 14.86 -0.21
C GLY A 306 -12.21 14.43 0.28
N THR A 307 -11.93 13.13 0.29
CA THR A 307 -10.66 12.60 0.75
C THR A 307 -9.59 12.78 -0.32
N ILE A 308 -8.44 13.34 0.06
CA ILE A 308 -7.25 13.48 -0.80
C ILE A 308 -6.13 12.65 -0.19
N VAL A 309 -5.55 11.77 -0.99
CA VAL A 309 -4.41 10.94 -0.61
C VAL A 309 -3.27 11.20 -1.58
N ALA A 310 -2.10 11.60 -1.07
CA ALA A 310 -0.86 11.72 -1.84
C ALA A 310 0.11 10.61 -1.42
N THR A 311 0.70 9.90 -2.39
CA THR A 311 1.60 8.76 -2.12
C THR A 311 3.01 9.17 -1.71
N ALA A 312 3.42 10.41 -1.99
CA ALA A 312 4.72 10.97 -1.64
C ALA A 312 4.59 12.47 -1.37
N ALA A 313 5.65 13.09 -0.87
CA ALA A 313 5.74 14.54 -0.76
C ALA A 313 5.83 15.19 -2.16
N ILE A 314 4.66 15.37 -2.81
CA ILE A 314 4.57 15.92 -4.15
C ILE A 314 4.67 17.44 -4.09
N HIS A 315 5.71 17.99 -4.68
CA HIS A 315 5.92 19.42 -4.77
C HIS A 315 5.14 20.02 -5.93
N ILE A 316 4.59 21.21 -5.71
CA ILE A 316 3.88 21.99 -6.74
C ILE A 316 4.82 23.10 -7.21
N SER A 317 5.03 23.17 -8.53
CA SER A 317 5.79 24.27 -9.15
C SER A 317 5.02 25.59 -9.09
N SER A 318 5.72 26.72 -9.30
CA SER A 318 5.09 28.04 -9.30
C SER A 318 3.97 28.10 -10.34
N CYS A 319 2.76 28.46 -9.91
CA CYS A 319 1.60 28.60 -10.76
C CYS A 319 0.56 29.53 -10.13
N ALA A 320 -0.29 30.08 -10.96
CA ALA A 320 -1.48 30.81 -10.53
C ALA A 320 -2.71 30.11 -11.12
N VAL A 321 -3.62 29.70 -10.26
CA VAL A 321 -4.88 29.02 -10.67
C VAL A 321 -6.04 29.74 -10.02
N ALA A 322 -7.06 30.04 -10.82
CA ALA A 322 -8.32 30.59 -10.36
C ALA A 322 -9.45 29.62 -10.68
N SER A 323 -10.26 29.28 -9.70
CA SER A 323 -11.48 28.46 -9.87
C SER A 323 -12.61 29.07 -9.05
N GLY A 324 -13.63 29.58 -9.73
CA GLY A 324 -14.73 30.28 -9.08
C GLY A 324 -14.27 31.54 -8.33
N SER A 325 -14.55 31.58 -7.03
CA SER A 325 -14.13 32.69 -6.13
C SER A 325 -12.74 32.51 -5.53
N ILE A 326 -12.08 31.37 -5.74
CA ILE A 326 -10.81 31.02 -5.13
C ILE A 326 -9.67 31.24 -6.14
N THR A 327 -8.70 32.04 -5.75
CA THR A 327 -7.45 32.24 -6.52
C THR A 327 -6.26 31.77 -5.70
N ILE A 328 -5.50 30.86 -6.27
CA ILE A 328 -4.28 30.31 -5.68
C ILE A 328 -3.10 30.81 -6.47
N ASN A 329 -2.16 31.45 -5.81
CA ASN A 329 -0.88 31.86 -6.38
C ASN A 329 0.24 31.16 -5.61
N VAL A 330 0.96 30.27 -6.27
CA VAL A 330 2.13 29.58 -5.77
C VAL A 330 3.35 30.29 -6.37
N ALA A 331 4.05 31.08 -5.59
CA ALA A 331 5.24 31.80 -6.00
C ALA A 331 6.46 31.34 -5.19
N GLN A 332 7.60 31.15 -5.85
CA GLN A 332 8.89 30.94 -5.17
C GLN A 332 9.56 32.29 -4.95
N SER A 333 9.85 32.61 -3.71
CA SER A 333 10.71 33.74 -3.37
C SER A 333 12.04 33.25 -2.80
N LEU A 334 13.12 33.88 -3.18
CA LEU A 334 14.45 33.61 -2.63
C LEU A 334 14.72 34.65 -1.52
N ASP A 335 14.76 34.20 -0.27
CA ASP A 335 15.23 35.04 0.83
C ASP A 335 16.77 35.05 0.83
N VAL A 336 17.34 36.19 0.53
CA VAL A 336 18.80 36.43 0.60
C VAL A 336 19.10 37.00 1.96
N SER A 337 19.59 36.17 2.88
CA SER A 337 20.16 36.67 4.15
C SER A 337 21.54 37.21 3.89
N GLN A 338 21.66 38.55 3.76
CA GLN A 338 22.94 39.22 3.69
C GLN A 338 23.46 39.56 5.10
N PRO A 339 24.68 39.17 5.44
CA PRO A 339 25.30 39.64 6.67
C PRO A 339 25.52 41.14 6.59
N ASN A 340 25.45 41.83 7.74
CA ASN A 340 25.74 43.25 7.84
C ASN A 340 27.13 43.56 7.28
N SER A 341 27.28 44.70 6.65
CA SER A 341 28.48 45.16 5.90
C SER A 341 29.82 45.07 6.66
N PHE A 342 29.84 44.77 7.95
CA PHE A 342 31.02 44.58 8.80
C PHE A 342 31.05 43.22 9.50
N GLY A 343 30.16 42.26 9.15
CA GLY A 343 30.12 40.90 9.71
C GLY A 343 30.86 39.93 8.78
N GLY A 344 31.76 39.11 9.33
CA GLY A 344 32.50 38.07 8.60
C GLY A 344 31.67 36.81 8.25
N GLY A 345 30.39 36.95 7.86
CA GLY A 345 29.52 35.83 7.48
C GLY A 345 29.42 35.66 5.97
N SER A 346 29.15 34.46 5.49
CA SER A 346 28.87 34.15 4.09
C SER A 346 27.38 34.34 3.77
N THR A 347 27.08 34.84 2.58
CA THR A 347 25.72 34.99 2.07
C THR A 347 25.09 33.57 1.90
N ALA A 348 24.02 33.29 2.61
CA ALA A 348 23.23 32.06 2.43
C ALA A 348 21.95 32.41 1.67
N VAL A 349 21.73 31.74 0.54
CA VAL A 349 20.50 31.81 -0.24
C VAL A 349 19.63 30.65 0.15
N THR A 350 18.52 30.91 0.84
CA THR A 350 17.53 29.89 1.17
C THR A 350 16.29 30.08 0.29
N PRO A 351 15.86 29.06 -0.46
CA PRO A 351 14.64 29.16 -1.24
C PRO A 351 13.43 29.25 -0.28
N ARG A 352 12.62 30.27 -0.48
CA ARG A 352 11.37 30.49 0.24
C ARG A 352 10.23 30.52 -0.76
N THR A 353 9.18 29.74 -0.55
CA THR A 353 8.03 29.73 -1.43
C THR A 353 6.82 30.28 -0.68
N ASP A 354 6.26 31.36 -1.19
CA ASP A 354 5.03 31.95 -0.68
C ASP A 354 3.85 31.48 -1.52
N THR A 355 2.89 30.82 -0.88
CA THR A 355 1.60 30.48 -1.50
C THR A 355 0.56 31.47 -0.98
N LYS A 356 0.04 32.32 -1.87
CA LYS A 356 -1.01 33.28 -1.58
C LYS A 356 -2.33 32.77 -2.15
N VAL A 357 -3.28 32.46 -1.27
CA VAL A 357 -4.65 32.13 -1.65
C VAL A 357 -5.53 33.29 -1.24
N THR A 358 -6.26 33.87 -2.20
CA THR A 358 -7.13 35.03 -1.95
C THR A 358 -8.56 34.64 -2.27
N GLU A 359 -9.41 34.68 -1.27
CA GLU A 359 -10.86 34.70 -1.42
C GLU A 359 -11.35 36.14 -1.34
N GLY A 360 -12.47 36.48 -1.95
CA GLY A 360 -13.00 37.85 -2.03
C GLY A 360 -13.26 38.58 -0.70
N LYS A 361 -12.90 37.96 0.45
CA LYS A 361 -12.68 38.58 1.77
C LYS A 361 -11.49 37.90 2.43
N SER A 362 -10.39 38.63 2.48
CA SER A 362 -9.04 38.26 2.90
C SER A 362 -8.93 37.37 4.14
N SER A 363 -8.42 36.16 3.96
CA SER A 363 -7.63 35.45 4.96
C SER A 363 -6.34 34.98 4.30
N MET A 364 -5.19 35.50 4.75
CA MET A 364 -3.88 35.08 4.29
C MET A 364 -3.36 33.95 5.18
N VAL A 365 -3.03 32.82 4.59
CA VAL A 365 -2.25 31.77 5.27
C VAL A 365 -0.86 31.73 4.62
N PRO A 366 0.20 32.21 5.28
CA PRO A 366 1.56 32.09 4.77
C PRO A 366 2.06 30.65 4.93
N LEU A 367 2.39 29.98 3.83
CA LEU A 367 3.07 28.70 3.82
C LEU A 367 4.57 28.92 3.62
N GLN A 368 5.36 28.53 4.61
CA GLN A 368 6.79 28.84 4.72
C GLN A 368 7.76 27.83 4.06
N GLU A 369 7.27 26.82 3.32
CA GLU A 369 8.11 25.80 2.68
C GLU A 369 7.60 25.51 1.27
N LEU A 370 8.39 24.77 0.46
CA LEU A 370 7.96 24.30 -0.86
C LEU A 370 6.54 23.70 -0.76
N PRO A 371 5.56 24.24 -1.50
CA PRO A 371 4.19 23.81 -1.34
C PRO A 371 4.04 22.38 -1.83
N THR A 372 3.70 21.49 -0.89
CA THR A 372 3.29 20.15 -1.22
C THR A 372 1.78 20.11 -1.47
N VAL A 373 1.31 19.12 -2.23
CA VAL A 373 -0.13 18.88 -2.45
C VAL A 373 -0.90 18.86 -1.13
N GLU A 374 -0.33 18.25 -0.11
CA GLU A 374 -0.92 18.14 1.22
C GLU A 374 -1.13 19.52 1.87
N LYS A 375 -0.13 20.40 1.81
CA LYS A 375 -0.22 21.78 2.36
C LYS A 375 -1.24 22.62 1.60
N VAL A 376 -1.26 22.51 0.27
CA VAL A 376 -2.24 23.23 -0.55
C VAL A 376 -3.66 22.68 -0.29
N ALA A 377 -3.84 21.36 -0.19
CA ALA A 377 -5.14 20.77 0.17
C ALA A 377 -5.62 21.23 1.56
N ALA A 378 -4.72 21.26 2.55
CA ALA A 378 -5.04 21.76 3.89
C ALA A 378 -5.43 23.25 3.89
N ALA A 379 -4.73 24.09 3.12
CA ALA A 379 -5.07 25.49 2.96
C ALA A 379 -6.44 25.71 2.30
N LEU A 380 -6.73 24.95 1.24
CA LEU A 380 -8.04 24.97 0.57
C LEU A 380 -9.17 24.54 1.49
N ASN A 381 -8.94 23.48 2.26
CA ASN A 381 -9.91 22.98 3.23
C ASN A 381 -10.18 24.00 4.35
N ALA A 382 -9.14 24.72 4.82
CA ALA A 382 -9.25 25.80 5.80
C ALA A 382 -10.05 27.01 5.27
N LEU A 383 -10.05 27.23 3.96
CA LEU A 383 -10.86 28.25 3.28
C LEU A 383 -12.30 27.80 2.98
N GLY A 384 -12.65 26.56 3.31
CA GLY A 384 -13.99 26.03 3.07
C GLY A 384 -14.24 25.63 1.60
N ALA A 385 -13.19 25.35 0.82
CA ALA A 385 -13.34 24.86 -0.55
C ALA A 385 -14.09 23.52 -0.57
N THR A 386 -15.02 23.37 -1.51
CA THR A 386 -15.73 22.10 -1.66
C THR A 386 -14.79 21.04 -2.30
N PRO A 387 -15.06 19.72 -2.09
CA PRO A 387 -14.28 18.67 -2.74
C PRO A 387 -14.20 18.83 -4.26
N ARG A 388 -15.28 19.30 -4.88
CA ARG A 388 -15.34 19.57 -6.31
C ARG A 388 -14.43 20.73 -6.75
N ASP A 389 -14.37 21.82 -5.95
CA ASP A 389 -13.47 22.93 -6.21
C ASP A 389 -12.00 22.50 -6.09
N MET A 390 -11.67 21.74 -5.05
CA MET A 390 -10.32 21.17 -4.87
C MET A 390 -9.91 20.29 -6.06
N MET A 391 -10.81 19.43 -6.54
CA MET A 391 -10.57 18.60 -7.71
C MET A 391 -10.30 19.45 -8.95
N SER A 392 -11.14 20.46 -9.24
CA SER A 392 -10.98 21.35 -10.40
C SER A 392 -9.65 22.13 -10.35
N ILE A 393 -9.24 22.57 -9.17
CA ILE A 393 -7.96 23.26 -8.94
C ILE A 393 -6.78 22.33 -9.19
N PHE A 394 -6.77 21.11 -8.65
CA PHE A 394 -5.69 20.15 -8.88
C PHE A 394 -5.63 19.67 -10.33
N GLN A 395 -6.77 19.53 -11.00
CA GLN A 395 -6.82 19.25 -12.45
C GLN A 395 -6.22 20.41 -13.27
N ALA A 396 -6.55 21.65 -12.93
CA ALA A 396 -5.98 22.83 -13.60
C ALA A 396 -4.46 22.91 -13.34
N MET A 397 -3.98 22.65 -12.12
CA MET A 397 -2.54 22.59 -11.81
C MET A 397 -1.83 21.49 -12.59
N LYS A 398 -2.48 20.33 -12.77
CA LYS A 398 -1.96 19.23 -13.59
C LYS A 398 -1.87 19.62 -15.06
N GLN A 399 -2.93 20.23 -15.61
CA GLN A 399 -2.94 20.71 -17.00
C GLN A 399 -1.93 21.81 -17.27
N ALA A 400 -1.69 22.70 -16.28
CA ALA A 400 -0.68 23.73 -16.35
C ALA A 400 0.76 23.17 -16.20
N GLY A 401 0.94 21.87 -15.90
CA GLY A 401 2.24 21.24 -15.66
C GLY A 401 2.87 21.60 -14.29
N ALA A 402 2.15 22.29 -13.42
CA ALA A 402 2.61 22.65 -12.09
C ALA A 402 2.61 21.46 -11.11
N LEU A 403 1.71 20.48 -11.32
CA LEU A 403 1.61 19.25 -10.55
C LEU A 403 2.24 18.09 -11.32
N GLN A 404 3.42 17.64 -10.87
CA GLN A 404 4.15 16.52 -11.48
C GLN A 404 3.78 15.19 -10.79
N ALA A 405 2.49 14.84 -10.85
CA ALA A 405 1.96 13.60 -10.30
C ALA A 405 0.83 13.07 -11.17
N GLU A 406 0.55 11.79 -11.08
CA GLU A 406 -0.65 11.20 -11.65
C GLU A 406 -1.86 11.59 -10.79
N LEU A 407 -2.90 12.14 -11.40
CA LEU A 407 -4.14 12.50 -10.71
C LEU A 407 -5.21 11.46 -11.03
N ILE A 408 -5.67 10.77 -9.99
CA ILE A 408 -6.72 9.75 -10.07
C ILE A 408 -7.94 10.25 -9.31
N VAL A 409 -9.10 10.25 -9.97
CA VAL A 409 -10.38 10.68 -9.39
C VAL A 409 -11.30 9.47 -9.28
N HIS A 410 -11.88 9.26 -8.10
CA HIS A 410 -12.83 8.18 -7.78
C HIS A 410 -14.16 8.72 -7.27
#